data_fc3ac13c3b10c46e63cc77597cabc514
#
_entry.id   fc3ac13c3b10c46e63cc77597cabc514
#
_cell.length_a   1.000
_cell.length_b   1.000
_cell.length_c   1.000
_cell.angle_alpha   90.00
_cell.angle_beta   90.00
_cell.angle_gamma   90.00
#
_symmetry.space_group_name_H-M   'P 1'
#
loop_
_entity.id
_entity.type
_entity.pdbx_description
1 polymer ?
#
loop_
_entity_poly.entity_id
_entity_poly.type
_entity_poly.pdbx_seq_one_letter_code
_entity_poly.pdbx_strand_id
1 'polypeptide(L)'
;MNLFLTLAYLFFIGSTLGWVAELLYRRFLSGANPERKWINPGFCVGPYVPLYGFGLCILFVLAAVGEKNGVDTAGEKLLLFAGMAVSMTAIEYIAGIVSLKFMKVRLWDYSKQWGNIQGLICPAFSALWAVVSAVYYFCIHPYIQNALDWLSRNLAFSFVIGYFFGVFTIDLVYSAKLLSRIRKFADEHEVVVRFEALKSHIRQKQDERREKIHFLFPFRSDSPLADHLREAEETWERRFRKE
;
A
#
# COMPACT_ATOMS: atom_id res chain seq x y z
N MET A 1 -17.10 -12.14 19.30
CA MET A 1 -16.95 -12.29 17.82
C MET A 1 -15.74 -13.19 17.54
N ASN A 2 -15.74 -13.98 16.48
CA ASN A 2 -14.62 -14.83 16.09
C ASN A 2 -13.44 -13.95 15.63
N LEU A 3 -12.20 -14.30 16.01
CA LEU A 3 -10.97 -13.59 15.63
C LEU A 3 -10.81 -13.44 14.11
N PHE A 4 -11.18 -14.47 13.35
CA PHE A 4 -11.12 -14.42 11.89
C PHE A 4 -12.01 -13.30 11.33
N LEU A 5 -13.26 -13.18 11.76
CA LEU A 5 -14.18 -12.15 11.31
C LEU A 5 -13.70 -10.74 11.76
N THR A 6 -13.12 -10.65 12.96
CA THR A 6 -12.49 -9.41 13.45
C THR A 6 -11.39 -8.95 12.52
N LEU A 7 -10.43 -9.83 12.22
CA LEU A 7 -9.30 -9.51 11.35
C LEU A 7 -9.74 -9.23 9.90
N ALA A 8 -10.73 -9.96 9.40
CA ALA A 8 -11.29 -9.70 8.08
C ALA A 8 -11.93 -8.31 7.98
N TYR A 9 -12.70 -7.91 8.99
CA TYR A 9 -13.29 -6.58 9.06
C TYR A 9 -12.23 -5.48 9.14
N LEU A 10 -11.21 -5.67 9.99
CA LEU A 10 -10.11 -4.73 10.14
C LEU A 10 -9.29 -4.60 8.84
N PHE A 11 -9.03 -5.72 8.17
CA PHE A 11 -8.36 -5.72 6.88
C PHE A 11 -9.17 -4.93 5.84
N PHE A 12 -10.49 -5.16 5.76
CA PHE A 12 -11.38 -4.43 4.87
C PHE A 12 -11.31 -2.91 5.13
N ILE A 13 -11.54 -2.50 6.38
CA ILE A 13 -11.54 -1.08 6.78
C ILE A 13 -10.15 -0.46 6.56
N GLY A 14 -9.09 -1.11 7.03
CA GLY A 14 -7.72 -0.62 6.93
C GLY A 14 -7.27 -0.47 5.47
N SER A 15 -7.57 -1.45 4.62
CA SER A 15 -7.21 -1.39 3.20
C SER A 15 -7.92 -0.25 2.47
N THR A 16 -9.21 -0.04 2.75
CA THR A 16 -10.03 0.99 2.10
C THR A 16 -9.68 2.39 2.60
N LEU A 17 -9.62 2.60 3.91
CA LEU A 17 -9.23 3.89 4.49
C LEU A 17 -7.77 4.24 4.17
N GLY A 18 -6.88 3.25 4.19
CA GLY A 18 -5.49 3.42 3.77
C GLY A 18 -5.37 3.84 2.31
N TRP A 19 -6.21 3.29 1.42
CA TRP A 19 -6.28 3.72 0.03
C TRP A 19 -6.70 5.20 -0.08
N VAL A 20 -7.72 5.63 0.66
CA VAL A 20 -8.15 7.03 0.68
C VAL A 20 -7.01 7.95 1.17
N ALA A 21 -6.38 7.59 2.30
CA ALA A 21 -5.29 8.36 2.87
C ALA A 21 -4.10 8.48 1.90
N GLU A 22 -3.69 7.37 1.28
CA GLU A 22 -2.59 7.34 0.31
C GLU A 22 -2.93 8.13 -0.96
N LEU A 23 -4.17 8.05 -1.43
CA LEU A 23 -4.65 8.80 -2.59
C LEU A 23 -4.57 10.31 -2.33
N LEU A 24 -5.02 10.77 -1.14
CA LEU A 24 -4.95 12.17 -0.72
C LEU A 24 -3.50 12.62 -0.54
N TYR A 25 -2.66 11.81 0.12
CA TYR A 25 -1.24 12.10 0.26
C TYR A 25 -0.56 12.29 -1.10
N ARG A 26 -0.77 11.38 -2.04
CA ARG A 26 -0.20 11.47 -3.40
C ARG A 26 -0.68 12.69 -4.14
N ARG A 27 -1.96 13.03 -4.01
CA ARG A 27 -2.56 14.19 -4.68
C ARG A 27 -2.03 15.52 -4.13
N PHE A 28 -1.91 15.65 -2.82
CA PHE A 28 -1.69 16.96 -2.19
C PHE A 28 -0.28 17.16 -1.64
N LEU A 29 0.42 16.09 -1.22
CA LEU A 29 1.66 16.19 -0.47
C LEU A 29 2.87 15.59 -1.20
N SER A 30 2.68 14.53 -2.01
CA SER A 30 3.79 13.81 -2.61
C SER A 30 4.55 14.64 -3.65
N GLY A 31 5.87 14.78 -3.49
CA GLY A 31 6.76 15.37 -4.47
C GLY A 31 6.94 14.52 -5.73
N ALA A 32 6.62 13.22 -5.67
CA ALA A 32 6.67 12.32 -6.82
C ALA A 32 5.49 12.54 -7.81
N ASN A 33 4.51 13.35 -7.44
CA ASN A 33 3.36 13.73 -8.28
C ASN A 33 3.27 15.26 -8.42
N PRO A 34 4.19 15.93 -9.13
CA PRO A 34 4.22 17.38 -9.23
C PRO A 34 2.97 17.95 -9.94
N GLU A 35 2.40 17.21 -10.85
CA GLU A 35 1.19 17.62 -11.59
C GLU A 35 -0.11 17.43 -10.79
N ARG A 36 -0.03 16.93 -9.56
CA ARG A 36 -1.17 16.74 -8.66
C ARG A 36 -2.32 15.94 -9.28
N LYS A 37 -2.00 14.94 -10.11
CA LYS A 37 -2.99 14.05 -10.74
C LYS A 37 -3.51 13.01 -9.77
N TRP A 38 -4.75 12.54 -10.01
CA TRP A 38 -5.31 11.40 -9.30
C TRP A 38 -4.70 10.11 -9.87
N ILE A 39 -3.89 9.43 -9.08
CA ILE A 39 -3.24 8.17 -9.46
C ILE A 39 -3.61 7.13 -8.41
N ASN A 40 -4.22 6.01 -8.84
CA ASN A 40 -4.59 4.91 -7.94
C ASN A 40 -3.35 4.37 -7.23
N PRO A 41 -3.29 4.41 -5.89
CA PRO A 41 -2.15 3.89 -5.15
C PRO A 41 -2.10 2.34 -5.15
N GLY A 42 -0.90 1.81 -4.87
CA GLY A 42 -0.69 0.37 -4.79
C GLY A 42 -0.71 -0.36 -6.13
N PHE A 43 -0.72 -1.67 -6.09
CA PHE A 43 -0.69 -2.55 -7.25
C PHE A 43 -2.07 -3.12 -7.63
N CYS A 44 -3.04 -3.06 -6.72
CA CYS A 44 -4.42 -3.45 -6.95
C CYS A 44 -5.15 -2.41 -7.79
N VAL A 45 -6.15 -2.86 -8.54
CA VAL A 45 -7.01 -2.00 -9.37
C VAL A 45 -8.09 -1.33 -8.52
N GLY A 46 -8.67 -2.05 -7.57
CA GLY A 46 -9.72 -1.56 -6.68
C GLY A 46 -9.26 -0.53 -5.65
N PRO A 47 -10.22 0.09 -4.95
CA PRO A 47 -9.97 1.16 -3.98
C PRO A 47 -9.51 0.62 -2.63
N TYR A 48 -8.39 -0.09 -2.61
CA TYR A 48 -7.79 -0.64 -1.40
C TYR A 48 -6.28 -0.83 -1.54
N VAL A 49 -5.56 -0.68 -0.43
CA VAL A 49 -4.12 -0.96 -0.31
C VAL A 49 -3.93 -2.01 0.79
N PRO A 50 -3.63 -3.27 0.43
CA PRO A 50 -3.53 -4.38 1.39
C PRO A 50 -2.56 -4.16 2.54
N LEU A 51 -1.47 -3.41 2.30
CA LEU A 51 -0.46 -3.11 3.32
C LEU A 51 -1.09 -2.41 4.55
N TYR A 52 -1.98 -1.45 4.33
CA TYR A 52 -2.69 -0.75 5.42
C TYR A 52 -3.71 -1.66 6.12
N GLY A 53 -4.31 -2.61 5.39
CA GLY A 53 -5.19 -3.62 5.98
C GLY A 53 -4.46 -4.54 6.94
N PHE A 54 -3.32 -5.08 6.53
CA PHE A 54 -2.45 -5.85 7.42
C PHE A 54 -1.91 -5.01 8.57
N GLY A 55 -1.53 -3.76 8.29
CA GLY A 55 -1.07 -2.82 9.31
C GLY A 55 -2.12 -2.61 10.40
N LEU A 56 -3.38 -2.34 10.04
CA LEU A 56 -4.46 -2.16 11.02
C LEU A 56 -4.69 -3.43 11.86
N CYS A 57 -4.63 -4.61 11.25
CA CYS A 57 -4.72 -5.88 11.98
C CYS A 57 -3.61 -6.02 13.03
N ILE A 58 -2.36 -5.70 12.66
CA ILE A 58 -1.20 -5.77 13.56
C ILE A 58 -1.34 -4.76 14.70
N LEU A 59 -1.67 -3.51 14.39
CA LEU A 59 -1.85 -2.47 15.40
C LEU A 59 -2.96 -2.83 16.39
N PHE A 60 -4.07 -3.39 15.91
CA PHE A 60 -5.16 -3.85 16.76
C PHE A 60 -4.73 -4.99 17.69
N VAL A 61 -4.06 -6.00 17.18
CA VAL A 61 -3.59 -7.14 17.98
C VAL A 61 -2.61 -6.68 19.04
N LEU A 62 -1.66 -5.81 18.69
CA LEU A 62 -0.67 -5.30 19.66
C LEU A 62 -1.32 -4.41 20.72
N ALA A 63 -2.30 -3.54 20.34
CA ALA A 63 -3.06 -2.75 21.29
C ALA A 63 -3.84 -3.66 22.27
N ALA A 64 -4.56 -4.65 21.76
CA ALA A 64 -5.31 -5.60 22.59
C ALA A 64 -4.42 -6.41 23.53
N VAL A 65 -3.22 -6.78 23.08
CA VAL A 65 -2.21 -7.43 23.95
C VAL A 65 -1.71 -6.46 25.03
N GLY A 66 -1.48 -5.19 24.68
CA GLY A 66 -1.10 -4.16 25.63
C GLY A 66 -2.17 -3.94 26.70
N GLU A 67 -3.43 -3.81 26.32
CA GLU A 67 -4.56 -3.66 27.23
C GLU A 67 -4.69 -4.88 28.17
N LYS A 68 -4.61 -6.09 27.61
CA LYS A 68 -4.68 -7.33 28.41
C LYS A 68 -3.55 -7.45 29.44
N ASN A 69 -2.37 -6.90 29.16
CA ASN A 69 -1.22 -6.92 30.05
C ASN A 69 -1.16 -5.69 30.98
N GLY A 70 -2.16 -4.82 30.96
CA GLY A 70 -2.24 -3.65 31.84
C GLY A 70 -1.16 -2.60 31.55
N VAL A 71 -0.89 -2.31 30.28
CA VAL A 71 0.07 -1.29 29.86
C VAL A 71 -0.47 0.11 30.17
N ASP A 72 -0.12 0.64 31.33
CA ASP A 72 -0.66 1.91 31.83
C ASP A 72 0.37 3.03 31.97
N THR A 73 1.62 2.67 32.29
CA THR A 73 2.69 3.65 32.47
C THR A 73 3.16 4.25 31.16
N ALA A 74 3.69 5.47 31.19
CA ALA A 74 4.23 6.14 29.99
C ALA A 74 5.38 5.34 29.35
N GLY A 75 6.23 4.68 30.16
CA GLY A 75 7.32 3.84 29.69
C GLY A 75 6.82 2.59 28.94
N GLU A 76 5.83 1.91 29.49
CA GLU A 76 5.21 0.73 28.85
C GLU A 76 4.50 1.11 27.54
N LYS A 77 3.79 2.25 27.51
CA LYS A 77 3.16 2.76 26.29
C LYS A 77 4.20 3.11 25.21
N LEU A 78 5.34 3.69 25.62
CA LEU A 78 6.44 3.97 24.69
C LEU A 78 7.01 2.68 24.09
N LEU A 79 7.20 1.63 24.91
CA LEU A 79 7.64 0.32 24.42
C LEU A 79 6.61 -0.32 23.49
N LEU A 80 5.32 -0.20 23.79
CA LEU A 80 4.23 -0.67 22.93
C LEU A 80 4.28 0.03 21.58
N PHE A 81 4.43 1.36 21.53
CA PHE A 81 4.50 2.12 20.28
C PHE A 81 5.77 1.83 19.49
N ALA A 82 6.90 1.61 20.17
CA ALA A 82 8.12 1.14 19.53
C ALA A 82 7.94 -0.25 18.91
N GLY A 83 7.30 -1.19 19.61
CA GLY A 83 6.95 -2.50 19.08
C GLY A 83 6.00 -2.42 17.86
N MET A 84 4.99 -1.54 17.92
CA MET A 84 4.10 -1.27 16.80
C MET A 84 4.88 -0.71 15.59
N ALA A 85 5.76 0.28 15.80
CA ALA A 85 6.57 0.87 14.74
C ALA A 85 7.51 -0.14 14.09
N VAL A 86 8.16 -0.99 14.89
CA VAL A 86 9.01 -2.08 14.39
C VAL A 86 8.18 -3.06 13.57
N SER A 87 7.00 -3.45 14.03
CA SER A 87 6.11 -4.36 13.31
C SER A 87 5.62 -3.77 11.98
N MET A 88 5.29 -2.48 11.97
CA MET A 88 4.90 -1.77 10.74
C MET A 88 6.06 -1.66 9.75
N THR A 89 7.27 -1.33 10.24
CA THR A 89 8.48 -1.32 9.41
C THR A 89 8.81 -2.71 8.86
N ALA A 90 8.62 -3.76 9.66
CA ALA A 90 8.86 -5.14 9.23
C ALA A 90 7.90 -5.56 8.11
N ILE A 91 6.60 -5.27 8.24
CA ILE A 91 5.63 -5.62 7.18
C ILE A 91 5.88 -4.80 5.89
N GLU A 92 6.26 -3.53 6.01
CA GLU A 92 6.67 -2.71 4.88
C GLU A 92 7.90 -3.33 4.18
N TYR A 93 8.92 -3.72 4.92
CA TYR A 93 10.11 -4.37 4.39
C TYR A 93 9.80 -5.70 3.71
N ILE A 94 8.98 -6.56 4.34
CA ILE A 94 8.55 -7.84 3.77
C ILE A 94 7.80 -7.60 2.44
N ALA A 95 6.85 -6.67 2.42
CA ALA A 95 6.11 -6.34 1.20
C ALA A 95 7.04 -5.82 0.09
N GLY A 96 8.04 -4.99 0.45
CA GLY A 96 9.06 -4.50 -0.47
C GLY A 96 9.94 -5.61 -1.03
N ILE A 97 10.42 -6.54 -0.19
CA ILE A 97 11.21 -7.70 -0.64
C ILE A 97 10.38 -8.62 -1.55
N VAL A 98 9.13 -8.89 -1.17
CA VAL A 98 8.22 -9.73 -1.98
C VAL A 98 8.05 -9.11 -3.37
N SER A 99 7.77 -7.80 -3.44
CA SER A 99 7.62 -7.11 -4.73
C SER A 99 8.90 -7.13 -5.58
N LEU A 100 10.07 -6.93 -4.96
CA LEU A 100 11.34 -6.94 -5.68
C LEU A 100 11.77 -8.35 -6.13
N LYS A 101 11.75 -9.33 -5.22
CA LYS A 101 12.27 -10.67 -5.52
C LYS A 101 11.33 -11.49 -6.40
N PHE A 102 10.03 -11.43 -6.10
CA PHE A 102 9.04 -12.27 -6.79
C PHE A 102 8.38 -11.60 -8.00
N MET A 103 8.29 -10.25 -8.00
CA MET A 103 7.61 -9.53 -9.08
C MET A 103 8.55 -8.71 -9.96
N LYS A 104 9.84 -8.53 -9.56
CA LYS A 104 10.81 -7.64 -10.22
C LYS A 104 10.29 -6.20 -10.34
N VAL A 105 9.47 -5.78 -9.38
CA VAL A 105 8.79 -4.49 -9.36
C VAL A 105 9.13 -3.77 -8.07
N ARG A 106 9.53 -2.51 -8.18
CA ARG A 106 9.69 -1.61 -7.05
C ARG A 106 8.42 -0.76 -6.89
N LEU A 107 7.65 -1.02 -5.83
CA LEU A 107 6.38 -0.32 -5.57
C LEU A 107 6.60 1.10 -5.02
N TRP A 108 7.66 1.29 -4.20
CA TRP A 108 8.13 2.60 -3.69
C TRP A 108 9.65 2.62 -3.65
N ASP A 109 10.26 3.77 -3.48
CA ASP A 109 11.71 3.91 -3.52
C ASP A 109 12.21 4.98 -2.53
N TYR A 110 12.83 4.52 -1.46
CA TYR A 110 13.47 5.37 -0.45
C TYR A 110 14.99 5.47 -0.62
N SER A 111 15.54 5.11 -1.77
CA SER A 111 17.00 5.10 -2.00
C SER A 111 17.66 6.45 -1.73
N LYS A 112 16.93 7.57 -1.89
CA LYS A 112 17.40 8.93 -1.61
C LYS A 112 17.30 9.33 -0.14
N GLN A 113 16.69 8.51 0.72
CA GLN A 113 16.53 8.81 2.14
C GLN A 113 17.73 8.32 2.93
N TRP A 114 18.14 9.13 3.94
CA TRP A 114 19.22 8.76 4.83
C TRP A 114 18.91 7.46 5.59
N GLY A 115 19.94 6.61 5.76
CA GLY A 115 19.81 5.35 6.52
C GLY A 115 18.87 4.34 5.90
N ASN A 116 18.51 4.45 4.60
CA ASN A 116 17.64 3.48 3.96
C ASN A 116 18.29 2.09 3.87
N ILE A 117 17.47 1.06 3.96
CA ILE A 117 17.86 -0.33 3.73
C ILE A 117 17.24 -0.78 2.40
N GLN A 118 18.09 -1.01 1.39
CA GLN A 118 17.70 -1.45 0.04
C GLN A 118 16.68 -0.52 -0.67
N GLY A 119 16.52 0.73 -0.18
CA GLY A 119 15.50 1.66 -0.64
C GLY A 119 14.07 1.25 -0.28
N LEU A 120 13.89 0.25 0.62
CA LEU A 120 12.58 -0.29 1.01
C LEU A 120 12.06 0.31 2.30
N ILE A 121 12.95 0.55 3.27
CA ILE A 121 12.64 1.18 4.55
C ILE A 121 13.68 2.24 4.87
N CYS A 122 13.32 3.22 5.71
CA CYS A 122 14.27 4.19 6.23
C CYS A 122 13.83 4.73 7.60
N PRO A 123 14.76 5.28 8.43
CA PRO A 123 14.46 5.75 9.78
C PRO A 123 13.34 6.79 9.85
N ALA A 124 13.25 7.68 8.86
CA ALA A 124 12.22 8.71 8.82
C ALA A 124 10.80 8.12 8.76
N PHE A 125 10.58 7.11 7.89
CA PHE A 125 9.27 6.44 7.79
C PHE A 125 9.02 5.50 8.97
N SER A 126 10.06 4.86 9.54
CA SER A 126 9.92 4.09 10.78
C SER A 126 9.52 4.97 11.96
N ALA A 127 10.05 6.19 12.07
CA ALA A 127 9.60 7.17 13.06
C ALA A 127 8.16 7.64 12.79
N LEU A 128 7.77 7.83 11.52
CA LEU A 128 6.38 8.13 11.16
C LEU A 128 5.44 7.00 11.62
N TRP A 129 5.84 5.73 11.47
CA TRP A 129 5.07 4.60 11.98
C TRP A 129 4.87 4.63 13.50
N ALA A 130 5.87 5.11 14.28
CA ALA A 130 5.70 5.31 15.72
C ALA A 130 4.64 6.37 16.04
N VAL A 131 4.64 7.49 15.31
CA VAL A 131 3.62 8.53 15.45
C VAL A 131 2.23 8.00 15.07
N VAL A 132 2.13 7.30 13.94
CA VAL A 132 0.87 6.68 13.48
C VAL A 132 0.35 5.68 14.51
N SER A 133 1.24 4.90 15.14
CA SER A 133 0.87 3.95 16.19
C SER A 133 0.31 4.62 17.44
N ALA A 134 0.91 5.75 17.86
CA ALA A 134 0.40 6.55 18.98
C ALA A 134 -0.97 7.16 18.63
N VAL A 135 -1.12 7.76 17.46
CA VAL A 135 -2.42 8.29 16.98
C VAL A 135 -3.46 7.17 16.90
N TYR A 136 -3.08 6.03 16.37
CA TYR A 136 -3.97 4.86 16.34
C TYR A 136 -4.44 4.50 17.75
N TYR A 137 -3.52 4.31 18.68
CA TYR A 137 -3.83 3.86 20.04
C TYR A 137 -4.76 4.83 20.78
N PHE A 138 -4.45 6.12 20.77
CA PHE A 138 -5.20 7.13 21.52
C PHE A 138 -6.48 7.60 20.82
N CYS A 139 -6.44 7.73 19.48
CA CYS A 139 -7.52 8.37 18.74
C CYS A 139 -8.40 7.39 17.97
N ILE A 140 -7.83 6.28 17.43
CA ILE A 140 -8.54 5.41 16.51
C ILE A 140 -9.00 4.13 17.17
N HIS A 141 -8.19 3.54 18.04
CA HIS A 141 -8.48 2.23 18.66
C HIS A 141 -9.83 2.16 19.39
N PRO A 142 -10.28 3.18 20.17
CA PRO A 142 -11.60 3.16 20.81
C PRO A 142 -12.75 3.09 19.79
N TYR A 143 -12.62 3.80 18.65
CA TYR A 143 -13.63 3.74 17.58
C TYR A 143 -13.66 2.39 16.90
N ILE A 144 -12.49 1.76 16.73
CA ILE A 144 -12.40 0.38 16.19
C ILE A 144 -13.10 -0.60 17.15
N GLN A 145 -12.88 -0.50 18.45
CA GLN A 145 -13.58 -1.35 19.44
C GLN A 145 -15.09 -1.18 19.35
N ASN A 146 -15.59 0.06 19.28
CA ASN A 146 -17.01 0.35 19.12
C ASN A 146 -17.57 -0.20 17.79
N ALA A 147 -16.80 -0.10 16.70
CA ALA A 147 -17.19 -0.65 15.39
C ALA A 147 -17.25 -2.19 15.41
N LEU A 148 -16.34 -2.85 16.12
CA LEU A 148 -16.36 -4.30 16.31
C LEU A 148 -17.54 -4.76 17.18
N ASP A 149 -17.88 -4.00 18.23
CA ASP A 149 -19.07 -4.24 19.04
C ASP A 149 -20.34 -4.08 18.22
N TRP A 150 -20.41 -3.04 17.39
CA TRP A 150 -21.51 -2.84 16.47
C TRP A 150 -21.64 -4.03 15.49
N LEU A 151 -20.53 -4.46 14.88
CA LEU A 151 -20.50 -5.60 13.97
C LEU A 151 -20.98 -6.89 14.66
N SER A 152 -20.60 -7.09 15.93
CA SER A 152 -21.01 -8.27 16.69
C SER A 152 -22.53 -8.37 16.90
N ARG A 153 -23.20 -7.21 16.95
CA ARG A 153 -24.67 -7.11 17.06
C ARG A 153 -25.39 -7.09 15.69
N ASN A 154 -24.63 -6.81 14.61
CA ASN A 154 -25.16 -6.67 13.24
C ASN A 154 -24.46 -7.64 12.29
N LEU A 155 -24.47 -8.93 12.61
CA LEU A 155 -23.75 -9.97 11.85
C LEU A 155 -24.14 -10.05 10.37
N ALA A 156 -25.34 -9.59 9.99
CA ALA A 156 -25.73 -9.47 8.59
C ALA A 156 -24.74 -8.63 7.76
N PHE A 157 -24.03 -7.68 8.39
CA PHE A 157 -22.99 -6.89 7.73
C PHE A 157 -21.76 -7.72 7.32
N SER A 158 -21.59 -8.93 7.86
CA SER A 158 -20.55 -9.87 7.42
C SER A 158 -20.68 -10.24 5.94
N PHE A 159 -21.90 -10.12 5.37
CA PHE A 159 -22.12 -10.28 3.94
C PHE A 159 -21.33 -9.23 3.12
N VAL A 160 -21.28 -7.97 3.57
CA VAL A 160 -20.52 -6.90 2.92
C VAL A 160 -19.02 -7.22 2.97
N ILE A 161 -18.55 -7.76 4.10
CA ILE A 161 -17.15 -8.19 4.24
C ILE A 161 -16.85 -9.33 3.27
N GLY A 162 -17.73 -10.32 3.18
CA GLY A 162 -17.61 -11.44 2.23
C GLY A 162 -17.61 -10.96 0.77
N TYR A 163 -18.49 -10.03 0.42
CA TYR A 163 -18.53 -9.41 -0.90
C TYR A 163 -17.22 -8.67 -1.22
N PHE A 164 -16.69 -7.88 -0.27
CA PHE A 164 -15.40 -7.24 -0.41
C PHE A 164 -14.29 -8.25 -0.73
N PHE A 165 -14.19 -9.34 0.03
CA PHE A 165 -13.16 -10.36 -0.22
C PHE A 165 -13.36 -11.09 -1.54
N GLY A 166 -14.60 -11.28 -2.01
CA GLY A 166 -14.87 -11.80 -3.34
C GLY A 166 -14.31 -10.90 -4.44
N VAL A 167 -14.62 -9.61 -4.41
CA VAL A 167 -14.09 -8.60 -5.35
C VAL A 167 -12.57 -8.48 -5.23
N PHE A 168 -12.05 -8.44 -4.01
CA PHE A 168 -10.62 -8.38 -3.73
C PHE A 168 -9.84 -9.57 -4.31
N THR A 169 -10.40 -10.78 -4.20
CA THR A 169 -9.78 -11.99 -4.76
C THR A 169 -9.71 -11.93 -6.28
N ILE A 170 -10.79 -11.49 -6.95
CA ILE A 170 -10.81 -11.31 -8.41
C ILE A 170 -9.76 -10.30 -8.83
N ASP A 171 -9.67 -9.18 -8.12
CA ASP A 171 -8.67 -8.14 -8.40
C ASP A 171 -7.25 -8.63 -8.16
N LEU A 172 -7.00 -9.38 -7.09
CA LEU A 172 -5.68 -10.00 -6.86
C LEU A 172 -5.24 -10.88 -8.04
N VAL A 173 -6.14 -11.70 -8.57
CA VAL A 173 -5.84 -12.54 -9.74
C VAL A 173 -5.55 -11.69 -10.97
N TYR A 174 -6.33 -10.63 -11.20
CA TYR A 174 -6.11 -9.70 -12.30
C TYR A 174 -4.76 -8.98 -12.15
N SER A 175 -4.50 -8.41 -10.98
CA SER A 175 -3.27 -7.68 -10.68
C SER A 175 -2.03 -8.58 -10.72
N ALA A 176 -2.15 -9.84 -10.27
CA ALA A 176 -1.08 -10.83 -10.36
C ALA A 176 -0.73 -11.17 -11.83
N LYS A 177 -1.74 -11.31 -12.70
CA LYS A 177 -1.52 -11.51 -14.15
C LYS A 177 -0.79 -10.32 -14.77
N LEU A 178 -1.17 -9.10 -14.40
CA LEU A 178 -0.50 -7.88 -14.87
C LEU A 178 0.96 -7.84 -14.40
N LEU A 179 1.20 -8.08 -13.11
CA LEU A 179 2.54 -8.13 -12.54
C LEU A 179 3.40 -9.23 -13.18
N SER A 180 2.82 -10.38 -13.51
CA SER A 180 3.52 -11.46 -14.21
C SER A 180 4.00 -11.03 -15.60
N ARG A 181 3.22 -10.23 -16.34
CA ARG A 181 3.63 -9.66 -17.64
C ARG A 181 4.77 -8.65 -17.47
N ILE A 182 4.67 -7.78 -16.47
CA ILE A 182 5.73 -6.80 -16.14
C ILE A 182 7.01 -7.54 -15.73
N ARG A 183 6.90 -8.59 -14.92
CA ARG A 183 8.02 -9.41 -14.51
C ARG A 183 8.71 -10.09 -15.73
N LYS A 184 7.93 -10.68 -16.63
CA LYS A 184 8.50 -11.29 -17.84
C LYS A 184 9.33 -10.30 -18.64
N PHE A 185 8.82 -9.09 -18.86
CA PHE A 185 9.56 -8.02 -19.50
C PHE A 185 10.84 -7.65 -18.70
N ALA A 186 10.72 -7.51 -17.38
CA ALA A 186 11.84 -7.17 -16.50
C ALA A 186 12.95 -8.23 -16.50
N ASP A 187 12.57 -9.52 -16.55
CA ASP A 187 13.52 -10.65 -16.64
C ASP A 187 14.19 -10.70 -18.02
N GLU A 188 13.45 -10.40 -19.12
CA GLU A 188 13.99 -10.39 -20.50
C GLU A 188 15.00 -9.24 -20.73
N HIS A 189 14.83 -8.10 -20.03
CA HIS A 189 15.68 -6.90 -20.19
C HIS A 189 16.62 -6.68 -19.00
N GLU A 190 16.67 -7.61 -18.04
CA GLU A 190 17.49 -7.53 -16.81
C GLU A 190 17.30 -6.24 -15.98
N VAL A 191 16.05 -5.71 -15.96
CA VAL A 191 15.72 -4.45 -15.27
C VAL A 191 14.77 -4.66 -14.10
N VAL A 192 14.76 -3.71 -13.17
CA VAL A 192 13.73 -3.61 -12.11
C VAL A 192 12.76 -2.48 -12.47
N VAL A 193 11.49 -2.83 -12.68
CA VAL A 193 10.49 -1.84 -13.07
C VAL A 193 10.04 -1.01 -11.87
N ARG A 194 10.16 0.31 -11.96
CA ARG A 194 9.61 1.28 -10.99
C ARG A 194 8.12 1.47 -11.29
N PHE A 195 7.28 0.80 -10.52
CA PHE A 195 5.84 0.68 -10.80
C PHE A 195 5.10 2.02 -10.85
N GLU A 196 5.43 2.93 -9.93
CA GLU A 196 4.82 4.27 -9.90
C GLU A 196 5.26 5.13 -11.09
N ALA A 197 6.53 5.02 -11.50
CA ALA A 197 7.03 5.73 -12.67
C ALA A 197 6.37 5.21 -13.96
N LEU A 198 6.14 3.90 -14.05
CA LEU A 198 5.41 3.30 -15.18
C LEU A 198 3.97 3.80 -15.23
N LYS A 199 3.25 3.83 -14.11
CA LYS A 199 1.88 4.37 -14.05
C LYS A 199 1.83 5.84 -14.46
N SER A 200 2.78 6.66 -13.97
CA SER A 200 2.84 8.07 -14.32
C SER A 200 3.12 8.28 -15.81
N HIS A 201 4.02 7.48 -16.40
CA HIS A 201 4.32 7.52 -17.83
C HIS A 201 3.10 7.16 -18.68
N ILE A 202 2.42 6.05 -18.35
CA ILE A 202 1.20 5.65 -19.08
C ILE A 202 0.13 6.73 -18.97
N ARG A 203 -0.05 7.32 -17.78
CA ARG A 203 -1.01 8.40 -17.57
C ARG A 203 -0.71 9.62 -18.42
N GLN A 204 0.55 10.04 -18.48
CA GLN A 204 0.97 11.17 -19.31
C GLN A 204 0.68 10.90 -20.78
N LYS A 205 0.99 9.71 -21.28
CA LYS A 205 0.70 9.31 -22.68
C LYS A 205 -0.80 9.31 -22.99
N GLN A 206 -1.64 8.87 -22.05
CA GLN A 206 -3.11 8.92 -22.18
C GLN A 206 -3.62 10.36 -22.28
N ASP A 207 -3.09 11.26 -21.40
CA ASP A 207 -3.45 12.67 -21.42
C ASP A 207 -3.03 13.35 -22.74
N GLU A 208 -1.82 13.07 -23.24
CA GLU A 208 -1.29 13.58 -24.51
C GLU A 208 -2.15 13.16 -25.71
N ARG A 209 -2.66 11.93 -25.70
CA ARG A 209 -3.53 11.39 -26.74
C ARG A 209 -4.99 11.79 -26.60
N ARG A 210 -5.36 12.54 -25.55
CA ARG A 210 -6.75 12.86 -25.18
C ARG A 210 -7.64 11.60 -25.02
N GLU A 211 -7.05 10.49 -24.61
CA GLU A 211 -7.75 9.23 -24.39
C GLU A 211 -8.65 9.33 -23.15
N LYS A 212 -9.71 8.49 -23.08
CA LYS A 212 -10.54 8.36 -21.89
C LYS A 212 -9.70 7.82 -20.74
N ILE A 213 -9.60 8.60 -19.68
CA ILE A 213 -8.76 8.30 -18.55
C ILE A 213 -9.47 7.31 -17.61
N HIS A 214 -8.91 6.13 -17.45
CA HIS A 214 -9.40 5.11 -16.54
C HIS A 214 -8.65 5.17 -15.19
N PHE A 215 -9.18 5.90 -14.22
CA PHE A 215 -8.55 6.08 -12.91
C PHE A 215 -8.26 4.73 -12.20
N LEU A 216 -9.21 3.80 -12.18
CA LEU A 216 -9.05 2.49 -11.56
C LEU A 216 -8.28 1.49 -12.43
N PHE A 217 -8.18 1.74 -13.73
CA PHE A 217 -7.50 0.85 -14.68
C PHE A 217 -6.35 1.57 -15.40
N PRO A 218 -5.28 1.97 -14.69
CA PRO A 218 -4.21 2.79 -15.27
C PRO A 218 -3.45 2.09 -16.40
N PHE A 219 -3.51 0.76 -16.49
CA PHE A 219 -2.86 -0.03 -17.54
C PHE A 219 -3.80 -0.35 -18.72
N ARG A 220 -5.05 0.12 -18.70
CA ARG A 220 -5.96 0.01 -19.83
C ARG A 220 -5.73 1.17 -20.76
N SER A 221 -4.99 0.94 -21.81
CA SER A 221 -4.61 1.90 -22.85
C SER A 221 -4.86 1.27 -24.22
N ASP A 222 -5.03 2.08 -25.25
CA ASP A 222 -5.15 1.64 -26.64
C ASP A 222 -3.82 1.08 -27.19
N SER A 223 -2.71 1.39 -26.52
CA SER A 223 -1.40 0.83 -26.85
C SER A 223 -1.08 -0.43 -26.01
N PRO A 224 -0.41 -1.43 -26.58
CA PRO A 224 0.05 -2.59 -25.83
C PRO A 224 0.96 -2.22 -24.64
N LEU A 225 0.84 -2.93 -23.53
CA LEU A 225 1.67 -2.71 -22.35
C LEU A 225 3.18 -2.82 -22.65
N ALA A 226 3.57 -3.70 -23.57
CA ALA A 226 4.96 -3.87 -23.98
C ALA A 226 5.57 -2.59 -24.57
N ASP A 227 4.80 -1.81 -25.33
CA ASP A 227 5.28 -0.55 -25.91
C ASP A 227 5.52 0.49 -24.81
N HIS A 228 4.61 0.58 -23.83
CA HIS A 228 4.79 1.46 -22.67
C HIS A 228 6.00 1.08 -21.82
N LEU A 229 6.29 -0.21 -21.67
CA LEU A 229 7.45 -0.69 -20.94
C LEU A 229 8.76 -0.32 -21.66
N ARG A 230 8.85 -0.53 -22.98
CA ARG A 230 10.01 -0.14 -23.78
C ARG A 230 10.28 1.37 -23.74
N GLU A 231 9.26 2.18 -23.96
CA GLU A 231 9.39 3.63 -23.91
C GLU A 231 9.80 4.14 -22.51
N ALA A 232 9.27 3.52 -21.45
CA ALA A 232 9.64 3.85 -20.08
C ALA A 232 11.12 3.50 -19.82
N GLU A 233 11.59 2.33 -20.27
CA GLU A 233 12.99 1.91 -20.14
C GLU A 233 13.94 2.89 -20.84
N GLU A 234 13.69 3.25 -22.10
CA GLU A 234 14.48 4.23 -22.85
C GLU A 234 14.54 5.59 -22.15
N THR A 235 13.41 6.01 -21.55
CA THR A 235 13.31 7.28 -20.83
C THR A 235 14.15 7.24 -19.55
N TRP A 236 14.14 6.11 -18.85
CA TRP A 236 14.93 5.92 -17.62
C TRP A 236 16.42 5.84 -17.92
N GLU A 237 16.84 5.10 -18.95
CA GLU A 237 18.24 5.04 -19.35
C GLU A 237 18.81 6.41 -19.74
N ARG A 238 18.04 7.22 -20.48
CA ARG A 238 18.45 8.60 -20.83
C ARG A 238 18.61 9.50 -19.61
N ARG A 239 17.82 9.30 -18.56
CA ARG A 239 17.95 10.08 -17.30
C ARG A 239 19.15 9.65 -16.47
N PHE A 240 19.45 8.35 -16.41
CA PHE A 240 20.59 7.83 -15.65
C PHE A 240 21.95 8.03 -16.34
N ARG A 241 22.00 8.23 -17.66
CA ARG A 241 23.24 8.62 -18.36
C ARG A 241 23.58 10.09 -18.18
N LYS A 242 22.70 10.90 -17.63
CA LYS A 242 22.89 12.34 -17.41
C LYS A 242 23.18 12.70 -15.95
N GLU A 243 23.15 11.73 -15.02
CA GLU A 243 23.61 11.83 -13.63
C GLU A 243 24.95 11.06 -13.46
#